data_5bc69057da78e40ecd2bff9fed64612d
#
_entry.id   5bc69057da78e40ecd2bff9fed64612d
#
_cell.length_a   1.000
_cell.length_b   1.000
_cell.length_c   1.000
_cell.angle_alpha   90.00
_cell.angle_beta   90.00
_cell.angle_gamma   90.00
#
_symmetry.space_group_name_H-M   'P 1'
#
loop_
_entity.id
_entity.type
_entity.pdbx_description
1 polymer ?
#
loop_
_entity_poly.entity_id
_entity_poly.type
_entity_poly.pdbx_seq_one_letter_code
_entity_poly.pdbx_strand_id
1 'polypeptide(L)'
;MKRFVLLTGCFCTLFAPLYGQDNHYESLQLGSKNALLSGAALSHWVDPTAVVHNAATMMDAKEAGIAFNSTTGGFDNIRFDNGLGEGVDIKTSDFQLYPGLIAADLPLFKQANKYRLGIAIFARVSDRTRFTNRSTRIQNIINDVEMPGSETYIGQYTLDIDVRETTAAMGWATRLSEHWSAGVTAMTLIRNQRYRENFNANAIADPTLSPTVDVVSSESDISMKLNYILLQMKGSLAWKKGPWNLGIVLTAPAMKMYSGGDMIAQIELTNIRPVDSLNRRSYFASAYLEKLKPKFKYPVSLSVGVSRSFDDLVLSAGGTFYGNIDRYVVVDPGNTSFLQPPTEDNIIFTQRFLEVWASNRPLVNTSISAEWMLNPRTSLMGGLRTDLHYAEFIEPVPLGFQLPKKIWNRYHFNAGASLNGARSRWIFGVQYSHGQADDYRQPYSFDGASESNLLQGERSKGSIRANGVTGIVSFLFYVNRPTE
;
A
#
# COMPACT_ATOMS: atom_id res chain seq x y z
N MET A 1 38.24 -18.03 6.48
CA MET A 1 37.03 -17.86 7.25
C MET A 1 36.81 -16.42 7.78
N LYS A 2 37.79 -15.76 8.44
CA LYS A 2 37.64 -14.37 8.94
C LYS A 2 37.35 -13.32 7.84
N ARG A 3 38.01 -13.42 6.67
CA ARG A 3 37.80 -12.49 5.53
C ARG A 3 36.40 -12.60 4.91
N PHE A 4 35.80 -13.78 4.94
CA PHE A 4 34.45 -14.03 4.41
C PHE A 4 33.34 -13.40 5.28
N VAL A 5 33.54 -13.42 6.60
CA VAL A 5 32.59 -12.82 7.56
C VAL A 5 32.55 -11.29 7.40
N LEU A 6 33.66 -10.64 7.04
CA LEU A 6 33.72 -9.18 6.87
C LEU A 6 33.07 -8.72 5.56
N LEU A 7 33.26 -9.43 4.45
CA LEU A 7 32.54 -9.15 3.20
C LEU A 7 31.02 -9.37 3.40
N THR A 8 30.65 -10.42 4.11
CA THR A 8 29.24 -10.69 4.48
C THR A 8 28.68 -9.59 5.39
N GLY A 9 29.49 -9.07 6.32
CA GLY A 9 29.11 -7.95 7.18
C GLY A 9 28.89 -6.65 6.40
N CYS A 10 29.78 -6.30 5.47
CA CYS A 10 29.61 -5.14 4.59
C CYS A 10 28.39 -5.25 3.67
N PHE A 11 28.12 -6.43 3.10
CA PHE A 11 26.94 -6.64 2.27
C PHE A 11 25.64 -6.61 3.07
N CYS A 12 25.62 -7.02 4.33
CA CYS A 12 24.43 -6.94 5.19
C CYS A 12 24.00 -5.50 5.49
N THR A 13 24.91 -4.53 5.46
CA THR A 13 24.58 -3.11 5.68
C THR A 13 23.99 -2.42 4.44
N LEU A 14 24.21 -2.97 3.24
CA LEU A 14 23.67 -2.46 1.99
C LEU A 14 22.15 -2.69 1.86
N PHE A 15 21.64 -3.78 2.42
CA PHE A 15 20.22 -4.08 2.42
C PHE A 15 19.54 -3.53 3.65
N ALA A 16 19.33 -2.22 3.64
CA ALA A 16 18.52 -1.58 4.65
C ALA A 16 17.06 -2.00 4.53
N PRO A 17 16.30 -2.06 5.61
CA PRO A 17 14.85 -2.22 5.51
C PRO A 17 14.28 -1.03 4.72
N LEU A 18 13.78 -1.30 3.53
CA LEU A 18 13.29 -0.36 2.56
C LEU A 18 11.78 -0.19 2.74
N TYR A 19 11.24 1.01 2.52
CA TYR A 19 9.89 1.39 2.94
C TYR A 19 9.00 1.79 1.77
N GLY A 20 7.87 1.14 1.51
CA GLY A 20 6.92 1.60 0.51
C GLY A 20 5.98 0.59 -0.13
N GLN A 21 5.61 -0.48 0.52
CA GLN A 21 4.46 -1.28 0.10
C GLN A 21 3.18 -0.66 0.67
N ASP A 22 2.03 -0.78 -0.08
CA ASP A 22 0.71 -0.55 0.52
C ASP A 22 0.56 -1.41 1.77
N ASN A 23 0.37 -0.77 2.91
CA ASN A 23 0.27 -1.42 4.22
C ASN A 23 -1.05 -1.09 4.91
N HIS A 24 -2.05 -0.68 4.14
CA HIS A 24 -3.38 -0.35 4.58
C HIS A 24 -4.40 -1.20 3.81
N TYR A 25 -5.35 -1.78 4.51
CA TYR A 25 -6.39 -2.60 3.87
C TYR A 25 -7.53 -1.76 3.27
N GLU A 26 -7.66 -0.52 3.70
CA GLU A 26 -8.79 0.36 3.40
C GLU A 26 -8.37 1.73 2.83
N SER A 27 -7.23 1.80 2.14
CA SER A 27 -6.68 3.05 1.59
C SER A 27 -7.67 3.76 0.65
N LEU A 28 -8.44 3.03 -0.14
CA LEU A 28 -9.51 3.56 -0.98
C LEU A 28 -10.87 3.12 -0.45
N GLN A 29 -11.77 4.08 -0.22
CA GLN A 29 -13.16 3.77 0.08
C GLN A 29 -13.95 3.57 -1.21
N LEU A 30 -14.64 2.44 -1.26
CA LEU A 30 -15.42 2.02 -2.40
C LEU A 30 -16.88 2.43 -2.23
N GLY A 31 -17.49 2.84 -3.31
CA GLY A 31 -18.88 3.16 -3.35
C GLY A 31 -19.14 4.62 -3.61
N SER A 32 -20.37 4.91 -3.96
CA SER A 32 -20.83 6.26 -4.16
C SER A 32 -21.17 6.89 -2.80
N LYS A 33 -22.22 6.43 -2.18
CA LYS A 33 -22.68 6.90 -0.88
C LYS A 33 -21.84 6.35 0.27
N ASN A 34 -21.46 5.06 0.17
CA ASN A 34 -20.68 4.39 1.19
C ASN A 34 -19.26 5.01 1.37
N ALA A 35 -18.68 5.60 0.33
CA ALA A 35 -17.42 6.32 0.46
C ALA A 35 -17.54 7.52 1.42
N LEU A 36 -18.62 8.30 1.33
CA LEU A 36 -18.88 9.43 2.23
C LEU A 36 -19.29 8.99 3.63
N LEU A 37 -19.89 7.82 3.76
CA LEU A 37 -20.22 7.19 5.04
C LEU A 37 -19.03 6.43 5.64
N SER A 38 -17.81 6.68 5.15
CA SER A 38 -16.57 6.10 5.68
C SER A 38 -16.56 4.57 5.78
N GLY A 39 -17.33 3.87 4.92
CA GLY A 39 -17.47 2.42 4.98
C GLY A 39 -18.31 1.89 6.16
N ALA A 40 -18.95 2.76 6.94
CA ALA A 40 -19.77 2.34 8.09
C ALA A 40 -21.10 1.68 7.69
N ALA A 41 -21.50 1.78 6.42
CA ALA A 41 -22.77 1.22 5.93
C ALA A 41 -22.68 -0.30 5.63
N LEU A 42 -22.23 -1.07 6.62
CA LEU A 42 -22.16 -2.54 6.54
C LEU A 42 -23.49 -3.21 6.89
N SER A 43 -24.39 -2.51 7.55
CA SER A 43 -25.62 -3.07 8.13
C SER A 43 -26.87 -2.82 7.31
N HIS A 44 -26.84 -1.89 6.36
CA HIS A 44 -27.98 -1.53 5.51
C HIS A 44 -27.56 -1.20 4.09
N TRP A 45 -28.47 -1.31 3.16
CA TRP A 45 -28.22 -0.99 1.76
C TRP A 45 -28.15 0.53 1.57
N VAL A 46 -27.14 1.00 0.87
CA VAL A 46 -26.96 2.41 0.52
C VAL A 46 -26.84 2.64 -0.99
N ASP A 47 -26.19 1.71 -1.68
CA ASP A 47 -26.00 1.73 -3.13
C ASP A 47 -25.57 0.33 -3.65
N PRO A 48 -25.48 0.09 -4.97
CA PRO A 48 -25.11 -1.20 -5.56
C PRO A 48 -23.73 -1.76 -5.14
N THR A 49 -22.87 -0.96 -4.51
CA THR A 49 -21.61 -1.47 -3.99
C THR A 49 -21.77 -2.39 -2.77
N ALA A 50 -22.99 -2.54 -2.27
CA ALA A 50 -23.36 -3.54 -1.28
C ALA A 50 -22.86 -4.94 -1.66
N VAL A 51 -22.79 -5.28 -2.96
CA VAL A 51 -22.20 -6.55 -3.44
C VAL A 51 -20.78 -6.79 -2.91
N VAL A 52 -20.00 -5.74 -2.68
CA VAL A 52 -18.62 -5.82 -2.19
C VAL A 52 -18.56 -5.72 -0.66
N HIS A 53 -19.38 -4.86 -0.06
CA HIS A 53 -19.33 -4.57 1.38
C HIS A 53 -20.10 -5.60 2.20
N ASN A 54 -21.37 -5.81 1.90
CA ASN A 54 -22.24 -6.81 2.50
C ASN A 54 -23.36 -7.19 1.51
N ALA A 55 -23.16 -8.26 0.77
CA ALA A 55 -24.13 -8.68 -0.27
C ALA A 55 -25.52 -8.98 0.31
N ALA A 56 -25.63 -9.42 1.57
CA ALA A 56 -26.93 -9.69 2.19
C ALA A 56 -27.83 -8.45 2.23
N THR A 57 -27.27 -7.24 2.33
CA THR A 57 -28.04 -5.98 2.35
C THR A 57 -28.65 -5.63 1.00
N MET A 58 -28.22 -6.24 -0.11
CA MET A 58 -28.88 -6.08 -1.41
C MET A 58 -30.37 -6.47 -1.37
N MET A 59 -30.75 -7.36 -0.44
CA MET A 59 -32.14 -7.74 -0.26
C MET A 59 -33.04 -6.61 0.26
N ASP A 60 -32.45 -5.52 0.77
CA ASP A 60 -33.17 -4.31 1.22
C ASP A 60 -33.23 -3.23 0.15
N ALA A 61 -32.61 -3.45 -1.00
CA ALA A 61 -32.69 -2.53 -2.13
C ALA A 61 -34.13 -2.50 -2.69
N LYS A 62 -34.73 -1.32 -2.69
CA LYS A 62 -36.08 -1.13 -3.25
C LYS A 62 -36.10 -1.15 -4.77
N GLU A 63 -34.98 -0.76 -5.38
CA GLU A 63 -34.82 -0.53 -6.81
C GLU A 63 -33.56 -1.22 -7.33
N ALA A 64 -33.57 -1.61 -8.61
CA ALA A 64 -32.33 -2.00 -9.29
C ALA A 64 -31.59 -0.75 -9.70
N GLY A 65 -30.29 -0.76 -9.55
CA GLY A 65 -29.48 0.41 -9.87
C GLY A 65 -28.10 0.06 -10.42
N ILE A 66 -27.55 1.00 -11.17
CA ILE A 66 -26.17 0.97 -11.64
C ILE A 66 -25.46 2.19 -11.07
N ALA A 67 -24.42 1.95 -10.30
CA ALA A 67 -23.57 3.00 -9.76
C ALA A 67 -22.32 3.16 -10.61
N PHE A 68 -22.07 4.39 -10.98
CA PHE A 68 -20.82 4.81 -11.60
C PHE A 68 -20.15 5.78 -10.63
N ASN A 69 -18.95 5.45 -10.20
CA ASN A 69 -18.11 6.40 -9.51
C ASN A 69 -17.11 6.92 -10.54
N SER A 70 -17.31 8.13 -11.02
CA SER A 70 -16.35 8.75 -11.93
C SER A 70 -15.26 9.39 -11.13
N THR A 71 -14.06 8.96 -11.38
CA THR A 71 -12.79 9.63 -11.06
C THR A 71 -12.77 10.38 -9.72
N THR A 72 -12.42 9.67 -8.69
CA THR A 72 -11.91 10.30 -7.47
C THR A 72 -10.50 10.76 -7.77
N GLY A 73 -10.25 12.06 -7.81
CA GLY A 73 -8.93 12.66 -7.91
C GLY A 73 -8.50 13.16 -6.54
N GLY A 74 -7.25 12.92 -6.18
CA GLY A 74 -6.74 13.35 -4.89
C GLY A 74 -5.29 13.82 -4.95
N PHE A 75 -4.93 14.70 -4.04
CA PHE A 75 -3.57 15.10 -3.75
C PHE A 75 -3.11 14.38 -2.49
N ASP A 76 -2.01 13.62 -2.59
CA ASP A 76 -1.31 13.06 -1.46
C ASP A 76 0.03 13.78 -1.28
N ASN A 77 0.29 14.25 -0.06
CA ASN A 77 1.54 14.89 0.32
C ASN A 77 2.18 14.08 1.45
N ILE A 78 3.39 13.59 1.22
CA ILE A 78 4.20 12.91 2.23
C ILE A 78 5.44 13.74 2.47
N ARG A 79 5.74 14.01 3.74
CA ARG A 79 6.93 14.74 4.16
C ARG A 79 7.61 13.98 5.30
N PHE A 80 8.88 13.71 5.11
CA PHE A 80 9.78 13.18 6.13
C PHE A 80 10.92 14.18 6.33
N ASP A 81 10.87 14.89 7.45
CA ASP A 81 11.86 15.91 7.78
C ASP A 81 13.20 15.22 8.08
N ASN A 82 14.28 15.72 7.48
CA ASN A 82 15.62 15.13 7.54
C ASN A 82 15.67 13.65 7.12
N GLY A 83 14.81 13.25 6.20
CA GLY A 83 14.64 11.85 5.79
C GLY A 83 15.87 11.18 5.18
N LEU A 84 16.87 11.95 4.74
CA LEU A 84 18.14 11.48 4.19
C LEU A 84 19.36 12.15 4.87
N GLY A 85 19.17 12.74 6.05
CA GLY A 85 20.19 13.47 6.80
C GLY A 85 19.78 14.91 7.06
N GLU A 86 20.56 15.64 7.86
CA GLU A 86 20.28 17.01 8.26
C GLU A 86 20.09 17.94 7.03
N GLY A 87 18.95 18.62 6.99
CA GLY A 87 18.57 19.52 5.90
C GLY A 87 18.15 18.82 4.59
N VAL A 88 18.10 17.48 4.54
CA VAL A 88 17.66 16.72 3.36
C VAL A 88 16.33 16.02 3.64
N ASP A 89 15.25 16.75 3.40
CA ASP A 89 13.89 16.23 3.56
C ASP A 89 13.50 15.34 2.38
N ILE A 90 12.74 14.28 2.67
CA ILE A 90 11.99 13.55 1.65
C ILE A 90 10.61 14.18 1.54
N LYS A 91 10.27 14.67 0.34
CA LYS A 91 8.97 15.27 0.04
C LYS A 91 8.43 14.68 -1.25
N THR A 92 7.16 14.29 -1.23
CA THR A 92 6.41 13.96 -2.45
C THR A 92 5.04 14.59 -2.38
N SER A 93 4.58 15.11 -3.51
CA SER A 93 3.23 15.62 -3.69
C SER A 93 2.74 15.13 -5.03
N ASP A 94 1.85 14.15 -5.00
CA ASP A 94 1.34 13.51 -6.20
C ASP A 94 -0.17 13.75 -6.33
N PHE A 95 -0.60 14.17 -7.52
CA PHE A 95 -2.00 14.11 -7.90
C PHE A 95 -2.30 12.73 -8.50
N GLN A 96 -3.24 12.02 -7.93
CA GLN A 96 -3.66 10.72 -8.40
C GLN A 96 -5.13 10.74 -8.84
N LEU A 97 -5.38 10.20 -10.03
CA LEU A 97 -6.73 9.85 -10.46
C LEU A 97 -6.98 8.39 -10.09
N TYR A 98 -7.94 8.16 -9.24
CA TYR A 98 -8.31 6.80 -8.87
C TYR A 98 -9.27 6.23 -9.91
N PRO A 99 -9.00 5.04 -10.47
CA PRO A 99 -9.87 4.42 -11.43
C PRO A 99 -11.28 4.24 -10.86
N GLY A 100 -12.27 4.49 -11.70
CA GLY A 100 -13.66 4.47 -11.30
C GLY A 100 -14.16 3.10 -10.84
N LEU A 101 -15.33 3.10 -10.25
CA LEU A 101 -16.10 1.93 -9.86
C LEU A 101 -17.34 1.86 -10.74
N ILE A 102 -17.67 0.66 -11.21
CA ILE A 102 -18.96 0.32 -11.78
C ILE A 102 -19.54 -0.81 -10.95
N ALA A 103 -20.73 -0.62 -10.40
CA ALA A 103 -21.45 -1.65 -9.67
C ALA A 103 -22.92 -1.67 -10.10
N ALA A 104 -23.49 -2.86 -10.19
CA ALA A 104 -24.90 -3.04 -10.51
C ALA A 104 -25.55 -4.03 -9.54
N ASP A 105 -26.76 -3.72 -9.12
CA ASP A 105 -27.65 -4.59 -8.36
C ASP A 105 -28.83 -4.94 -9.29
N LEU A 106 -28.90 -6.20 -9.68
CA LEU A 106 -29.83 -6.70 -10.68
C LEU A 106 -30.85 -7.63 -10.02
N PRO A 107 -32.17 -7.33 -10.11
CA PRO A 107 -33.19 -8.30 -9.76
C PRO A 107 -33.16 -9.39 -10.83
N LEU A 108 -32.63 -10.54 -10.50
CA LEU A 108 -32.70 -11.70 -11.37
C LEU A 108 -33.98 -12.47 -11.09
N PHE A 109 -34.73 -12.79 -12.17
CA PHE A 109 -35.93 -13.61 -12.16
C PHE A 109 -37.21 -12.93 -11.63
N LYS A 110 -38.34 -13.58 -11.93
CA LYS A 110 -39.68 -13.23 -11.40
C LYS A 110 -39.77 -13.25 -9.85
N GLN A 111 -38.71 -13.66 -9.17
CA GLN A 111 -38.59 -13.74 -7.70
C GLN A 111 -37.61 -12.72 -7.14
N ALA A 112 -37.57 -11.50 -7.62
CA ALA A 112 -36.72 -10.41 -7.17
C ALA A 112 -36.77 -10.15 -5.66
N ASN A 113 -37.89 -10.47 -5.02
CA ASN A 113 -38.06 -10.36 -3.56
C ASN A 113 -37.32 -11.44 -2.77
N LYS A 114 -36.87 -12.53 -3.40
CA LYS A 114 -36.24 -13.66 -2.77
C LYS A 114 -34.74 -13.75 -3.09
N TYR A 115 -34.34 -13.31 -4.29
CA TYR A 115 -32.94 -13.42 -4.76
C TYR A 115 -32.51 -12.15 -5.48
N ARG A 116 -31.26 -11.75 -5.24
CA ARG A 116 -30.59 -10.66 -5.97
C ARG A 116 -29.19 -11.06 -6.40
N LEU A 117 -28.76 -10.53 -7.53
CA LEU A 117 -27.39 -10.65 -8.05
C LEU A 117 -26.78 -9.25 -8.12
N GLY A 118 -25.55 -9.13 -7.62
CA GLY A 118 -24.74 -7.93 -7.76
C GLY A 118 -23.47 -8.22 -8.53
N ILE A 119 -23.01 -7.25 -9.30
CA ILE A 119 -21.71 -7.28 -9.96
C ILE A 119 -20.99 -5.95 -9.71
N ALA A 120 -19.66 -5.99 -9.61
CA ALA A 120 -18.87 -4.77 -9.52
C ALA A 120 -17.48 -4.96 -10.14
N ILE A 121 -16.93 -3.88 -10.71
CA ILE A 121 -15.52 -3.76 -11.11
C ILE A 121 -15.01 -2.45 -10.54
N PHE A 122 -13.88 -2.50 -9.83
CA PHE A 122 -13.34 -1.32 -9.15
C PHE A 122 -11.85 -1.45 -8.90
N ALA A 123 -11.18 -0.31 -8.70
CA ALA A 123 -9.83 -0.29 -8.14
C ALA A 123 -9.91 -0.40 -6.62
N ARG A 124 -9.27 -1.41 -6.05
CA ARG A 124 -9.19 -1.62 -4.60
C ARG A 124 -7.98 -0.93 -3.99
N VAL A 125 -6.86 -0.96 -4.71
CA VAL A 125 -5.60 -0.31 -4.33
C VAL A 125 -5.11 0.49 -5.51
N SER A 126 -4.72 1.73 -5.27
CA SER A 126 -3.95 2.56 -6.18
C SER A 126 -3.00 3.38 -5.31
N ASP A 127 -1.77 2.93 -5.23
CA ASP A 127 -0.75 3.55 -4.39
C ASP A 127 0.50 3.80 -5.21
N ARG A 128 0.85 5.06 -5.34
CA ARG A 128 2.08 5.48 -6.00
C ARG A 128 2.87 6.37 -5.07
N THR A 129 4.13 6.05 -4.90
CA THR A 129 5.07 6.86 -4.14
C THR A 129 6.33 7.03 -4.95
N ARG A 130 6.69 8.27 -5.26
CA ARG A 130 7.91 8.58 -5.99
C ARG A 130 8.60 9.75 -5.35
N PHE A 131 9.90 9.60 -5.12
CA PHE A 131 10.77 10.72 -4.79
C PHE A 131 12.20 10.48 -5.28
N THR A 132 12.89 11.58 -5.56
CA THR A 132 14.32 11.59 -5.89
C THR A 132 14.93 12.76 -5.18
N ASN A 133 15.95 12.50 -4.38
CA ASN A 133 16.70 13.52 -3.67
C ASN A 133 18.17 13.40 -3.96
N ARG A 134 18.84 14.56 -4.00
CA ARG A 134 20.29 14.66 -4.15
C ARG A 134 20.83 15.67 -3.15
N SER A 135 21.96 15.32 -2.52
CA SER A 135 22.71 16.21 -1.66
C SER A 135 24.15 16.30 -2.15
N THR A 136 24.73 17.50 -2.10
CA THR A 136 26.15 17.72 -2.39
C THR A 136 26.74 18.44 -1.20
N ARG A 137 27.79 17.89 -0.62
CA ARG A 137 28.45 18.40 0.60
C ARG A 137 29.96 18.27 0.50
N ILE A 138 30.69 19.07 1.24
CA ILE A 138 32.12 18.91 1.46
C ILE A 138 32.29 18.27 2.83
N GLN A 139 32.89 17.08 2.90
CA GLN A 139 33.09 16.35 4.14
C GLN A 139 34.31 15.40 3.99
N ASN A 140 34.97 15.11 5.09
CA ASN A 140 36.04 14.13 5.12
C ASN A 140 35.45 12.72 5.25
N ILE A 141 35.43 11.96 4.18
CA ILE A 141 34.83 10.63 4.06
C ILE A 141 35.93 9.57 3.98
N ILE A 142 37.00 9.89 3.26
CA ILE A 142 38.08 8.99 2.93
C ILE A 142 39.22 9.33 3.84
N ASN A 143 39.39 8.52 4.88
CA ASN A 143 40.52 8.70 5.81
C ASN A 143 41.76 7.95 5.29
N ASP A 144 42.37 8.49 4.23
CA ASP A 144 43.52 7.89 3.56
C ASP A 144 44.64 8.91 3.31
N VAL A 145 45.88 8.46 3.46
CA VAL A 145 47.06 9.28 3.18
C VAL A 145 47.16 9.65 1.69
N GLU A 146 46.65 8.79 0.83
CA GLU A 146 46.62 9.00 -0.64
C GLU A 146 45.54 10.00 -1.07
N MET A 147 44.55 10.28 -0.24
CA MET A 147 43.46 11.23 -0.46
C MET A 147 43.32 12.18 0.74
N PRO A 148 44.29 13.06 0.96
CA PRO A 148 44.24 13.98 2.09
C PRO A 148 43.21 15.09 1.85
N GLY A 149 42.47 15.46 2.90
CA GLY A 149 41.53 16.58 2.86
C GLY A 149 40.06 16.15 2.90
N SER A 150 39.21 17.05 2.42
CA SER A 150 37.78 16.81 2.36
C SER A 150 37.37 16.57 0.92
N GLU A 151 36.50 15.60 0.71
CA GLU A 151 35.95 15.23 -0.58
C GLU A 151 34.63 16.00 -0.87
N THR A 152 34.35 16.20 -2.13
CA THR A 152 33.00 16.55 -2.56
C THR A 152 32.13 15.30 -2.58
N TYR A 153 31.27 15.19 -1.58
CA TYR A 153 30.29 14.10 -1.47
C TYR A 153 29.03 14.42 -2.24
N ILE A 154 28.59 13.47 -3.05
CA ILE A 154 27.33 13.53 -3.79
C ILE A 154 26.51 12.28 -3.44
N GLY A 155 25.49 12.44 -2.61
CA GLY A 155 24.54 11.37 -2.30
C GLY A 155 23.24 11.57 -3.08
N GLN A 156 22.73 10.51 -3.69
CA GLN A 156 21.48 10.50 -4.42
C GLN A 156 20.64 9.28 -4.02
N TYR A 157 19.35 9.52 -3.82
CA TYR A 157 18.40 8.45 -3.50
C TYR A 157 17.12 8.61 -4.30
N THR A 158 16.69 7.54 -4.94
CA THR A 158 15.44 7.47 -5.72
C THR A 158 14.62 6.28 -5.27
N LEU A 159 13.32 6.50 -5.04
CA LEU A 159 12.33 5.45 -4.80
C LEU A 159 11.14 5.66 -5.73
N ASP A 160 10.71 4.61 -6.43
CA ASP A 160 9.49 4.58 -7.25
C ASP A 160 8.71 3.30 -6.94
N ILE A 161 7.53 3.46 -6.36
CA ILE A 161 6.61 2.38 -6.01
C ILE A 161 5.28 2.67 -6.69
N ASP A 162 4.77 1.67 -7.40
CA ASP A 162 3.44 1.71 -8.02
C ASP A 162 2.74 0.38 -7.73
N VAL A 163 1.69 0.43 -6.92
CA VAL A 163 0.86 -0.73 -6.56
C VAL A 163 -0.56 -0.47 -7.03
N ARG A 164 -1.06 -1.33 -7.90
CA ARG A 164 -2.43 -1.25 -8.42
C ARG A 164 -3.12 -2.58 -8.28
N GLU A 165 -4.35 -2.54 -7.77
CA GLU A 165 -5.20 -3.70 -7.68
C GLU A 165 -6.59 -3.39 -8.22
N THR A 166 -6.97 -4.08 -9.27
CA THR A 166 -8.32 -4.06 -9.84
C THR A 166 -9.06 -5.31 -9.41
N THR A 167 -10.29 -5.14 -8.97
CA THR A 167 -11.14 -6.23 -8.47
C THR A 167 -12.40 -6.33 -9.30
N ALA A 168 -12.73 -7.54 -9.75
CA ALA A 168 -14.04 -7.89 -10.27
C ALA A 168 -14.78 -8.71 -9.20
N ALA A 169 -16.00 -8.34 -8.87
CA ALA A 169 -16.83 -8.98 -7.85
C ALA A 169 -18.16 -9.42 -8.43
N MET A 170 -18.63 -10.58 -7.97
CA MET A 170 -19.97 -11.11 -8.24
C MET A 170 -20.54 -11.63 -6.94
N GLY A 171 -21.73 -11.15 -6.57
CA GLY A 171 -22.39 -11.51 -5.33
C GLY A 171 -23.82 -11.96 -5.56
N TRP A 172 -24.24 -12.88 -4.71
CA TRP A 172 -25.61 -13.38 -4.66
C TRP A 172 -26.15 -13.22 -3.26
N ALA A 173 -27.42 -12.80 -3.13
CA ALA A 173 -28.11 -12.64 -1.86
C ALA A 173 -29.49 -13.27 -1.88
N THR A 174 -29.93 -13.72 -0.70
CA THR A 174 -31.25 -14.31 -0.48
C THR A 174 -31.85 -13.83 0.84
N ARG A 175 -33.18 -13.72 0.88
CA ARG A 175 -33.93 -13.47 2.09
C ARG A 175 -34.22 -14.81 2.78
N LEU A 176 -33.74 -14.94 4.02
CA LEU A 176 -33.93 -16.16 4.83
C LEU A 176 -35.25 -16.11 5.63
N SER A 177 -35.58 -14.91 6.15
CA SER A 177 -36.81 -14.66 6.87
C SER A 177 -37.19 -13.18 6.75
N GLU A 178 -38.28 -12.76 7.40
CA GLU A 178 -38.71 -11.37 7.43
C GLU A 178 -37.60 -10.41 7.88
N HIS A 179 -36.75 -10.85 8.81
CA HIS A 179 -35.70 -10.00 9.42
C HIS A 179 -34.28 -10.36 8.96
N TRP A 180 -34.06 -11.53 8.37
CA TRP A 180 -32.71 -12.02 8.04
C TRP A 180 -32.52 -12.19 6.54
N SER A 181 -31.34 -11.76 6.10
CA SER A 181 -30.84 -12.01 4.73
C SER A 181 -29.43 -12.56 4.80
N ALA A 182 -29.06 -13.36 3.81
CA ALA A 182 -27.71 -13.88 3.64
C ALA A 182 -27.18 -13.57 2.26
N GLY A 183 -25.86 -13.52 2.12
CA GLY A 183 -25.21 -13.29 0.84
C GLY A 183 -23.82 -13.92 0.78
N VAL A 184 -23.38 -14.17 -0.44
CA VAL A 184 -22.01 -14.60 -0.75
C VAL A 184 -21.48 -13.73 -1.88
N THR A 185 -20.17 -13.45 -1.85
CA THR A 185 -19.47 -12.69 -2.88
C THR A 185 -18.19 -13.38 -3.26
N ALA A 186 -17.95 -13.60 -4.53
CA ALA A 186 -16.68 -14.02 -5.09
C ALA A 186 -15.97 -12.81 -5.74
N MET A 187 -14.69 -12.66 -5.49
CA MET A 187 -13.88 -11.55 -6.00
C MET A 187 -12.60 -12.08 -6.65
N THR A 188 -12.35 -11.64 -7.87
CA THR A 188 -11.07 -11.85 -8.55
C THR A 188 -10.27 -10.55 -8.42
N LEU A 189 -9.08 -10.66 -7.83
CA LEU A 189 -8.17 -9.54 -7.56
C LEU A 189 -7.00 -9.65 -8.55
N ILE A 190 -6.79 -8.63 -9.35
CA ILE A 190 -5.66 -8.52 -10.30
C ILE A 190 -4.74 -7.44 -9.74
N ARG A 191 -3.60 -7.87 -9.20
CA ARG A 191 -2.65 -6.98 -8.54
C ARG A 191 -1.35 -6.92 -9.30
N ASN A 192 -0.90 -5.68 -9.56
CA ASN A 192 0.39 -5.37 -10.18
C ASN A 192 1.18 -4.51 -9.21
N GLN A 193 2.43 -4.89 -8.99
CA GLN A 193 3.36 -4.16 -8.12
C GLN A 193 4.63 -3.89 -8.89
N ARG A 194 5.08 -2.63 -8.88
CA ARG A 194 6.38 -2.21 -9.37
C ARG A 194 7.11 -1.54 -8.21
N TYR A 195 8.33 -1.92 -8.06
CA TYR A 195 9.24 -1.36 -7.08
C TYR A 195 10.56 -1.05 -7.76
N ARG A 196 11.10 0.13 -7.53
CA ARG A 196 12.46 0.51 -7.90
C ARG A 196 13.06 1.36 -6.82
N GLU A 197 14.24 1.02 -6.40
CA GLU A 197 15.06 1.80 -5.49
C GLU A 197 16.47 1.90 -6.04
N ASN A 198 17.03 3.10 -6.00
CA ASN A 198 18.42 3.37 -6.35
C ASN A 198 19.02 4.28 -5.29
N PHE A 199 20.14 3.85 -4.76
CA PHE A 199 21.05 4.66 -3.95
C PHE A 199 22.37 4.77 -4.69
N ASN A 200 22.87 6.00 -4.81
CA ASN A 200 24.17 6.28 -5.41
C ASN A 200 24.89 7.32 -4.55
N ALA A 201 26.12 7.01 -4.16
CA ALA A 201 26.97 7.91 -3.38
C ALA A 201 28.36 7.96 -4.01
N ASN A 202 28.89 9.19 -4.19
CA ASN A 202 30.20 9.43 -4.76
C ASN A 202 30.96 10.37 -3.83
N ALA A 203 32.21 10.03 -3.53
CA ALA A 203 33.19 10.92 -2.91
C ALA A 203 34.26 11.26 -3.95
N ILE A 204 34.36 12.54 -4.31
CA ILE A 204 35.26 13.05 -5.31
C ILE A 204 36.38 13.79 -4.60
N ALA A 205 37.60 13.29 -4.73
CA ALA A 205 38.79 13.90 -4.13
C ALA A 205 39.11 15.26 -4.77
N ASP A 206 39.76 16.13 -4.00
CA ASP A 206 40.31 17.37 -4.56
C ASP A 206 41.50 17.02 -5.49
N PRO A 207 41.43 17.27 -6.78
CA PRO A 207 42.47 16.91 -7.74
C PRO A 207 43.78 17.62 -7.51
N THR A 208 43.79 18.68 -6.69
CA THR A 208 45.04 19.37 -6.30
C THR A 208 45.78 18.67 -5.17
N LEU A 209 45.07 17.87 -4.39
CA LEU A 209 45.60 17.17 -3.21
C LEU A 209 45.76 15.65 -3.45
N SER A 210 45.01 15.09 -4.38
CA SER A 210 45.02 13.67 -4.69
C SER A 210 45.14 13.40 -6.19
N PRO A 211 46.35 13.26 -6.73
CA PRO A 211 46.53 13.07 -8.16
C PRO A 211 46.26 11.64 -8.67
N THR A 212 46.03 10.68 -7.76
CA THR A 212 45.98 9.25 -8.12
C THR A 212 44.62 8.57 -8.02
N VAL A 213 43.67 9.13 -7.25
CA VAL A 213 42.31 8.57 -7.10
C VAL A 213 41.28 9.67 -7.17
N ASP A 214 40.50 9.66 -8.25
CA ASP A 214 39.58 10.75 -8.52
C ASP A 214 38.22 10.54 -7.85
N VAL A 215 37.68 9.32 -7.83
CA VAL A 215 36.34 9.01 -7.35
C VAL A 215 36.29 7.70 -6.60
N VAL A 216 35.61 7.73 -5.46
CA VAL A 216 35.16 6.54 -4.73
C VAL A 216 33.63 6.50 -4.79
N SER A 217 33.05 5.38 -5.19
CA SER A 217 31.59 5.30 -5.35
C SER A 217 30.97 4.03 -4.76
N SER A 218 29.71 4.18 -4.37
CA SER A 218 28.86 3.08 -3.91
C SER A 218 27.50 3.24 -4.55
N GLU A 219 27.06 2.24 -5.31
CA GLU A 219 25.74 2.21 -5.94
C GLU A 219 25.00 0.91 -5.58
N SER A 220 23.70 1.02 -5.34
CA SER A 220 22.76 -0.09 -5.18
C SER A 220 21.50 0.22 -5.97
N ASP A 221 21.13 -0.65 -6.92
CA ASP A 221 19.89 -0.56 -7.70
C ASP A 221 19.11 -1.87 -7.57
N ILE A 222 17.84 -1.77 -7.19
CA ILE A 222 16.91 -2.89 -7.10
C ILE A 222 15.63 -2.52 -7.82
N SER A 223 15.21 -3.37 -8.75
CA SER A 223 13.95 -3.22 -9.49
C SER A 223 13.19 -4.53 -9.51
N MET A 224 11.90 -4.48 -9.18
CA MET A 224 11.00 -5.64 -9.21
C MET A 224 9.68 -5.30 -9.88
N LYS A 225 9.15 -6.29 -10.62
CA LYS A 225 7.76 -6.28 -11.12
C LYS A 225 7.10 -7.58 -10.71
N LEU A 226 6.00 -7.47 -9.98
CA LEU A 226 5.27 -8.61 -9.45
C LEU A 226 3.80 -8.51 -9.85
N ASN A 227 3.25 -9.62 -10.37
CA ASN A 227 1.87 -9.69 -10.85
C ASN A 227 1.16 -10.85 -10.18
N TYR A 228 -0.11 -10.63 -9.79
CA TYR A 228 -0.92 -11.64 -9.10
C TYR A 228 -2.34 -11.66 -9.62
N ILE A 229 -2.93 -12.86 -9.70
CA ILE A 229 -4.36 -13.06 -9.79
C ILE A 229 -4.77 -13.90 -8.58
N LEU A 230 -5.65 -13.35 -7.77
CA LEU A 230 -6.11 -13.97 -6.53
C LEU A 230 -7.63 -14.12 -6.57
N LEU A 231 -8.15 -15.15 -5.92
CA LEU A 231 -9.57 -15.36 -5.68
C LEU A 231 -9.87 -15.18 -4.19
N GLN A 232 -10.87 -14.38 -3.85
CA GLN A 232 -11.29 -14.14 -2.47
C GLN A 232 -12.81 -14.29 -2.35
N MET A 233 -13.26 -14.94 -1.27
CA MET A 233 -14.67 -15.18 -0.99
C MET A 233 -15.12 -14.42 0.25
N LYS A 234 -16.36 -13.96 0.24
CA LYS A 234 -17.04 -13.36 1.40
C LYS A 234 -18.35 -14.06 1.65
N GLY A 235 -18.66 -14.33 2.92
CA GLY A 235 -19.99 -14.69 3.40
C GLY A 235 -20.56 -13.54 4.22
N SER A 236 -21.83 -13.23 4.06
CA SER A 236 -22.44 -12.09 4.72
C SER A 236 -23.84 -12.39 5.25
N LEU A 237 -24.20 -11.73 6.35
CA LEU A 237 -25.49 -11.73 6.98
C LEU A 237 -25.97 -10.30 7.22
N ALA A 238 -27.27 -10.06 7.10
CA ALA A 238 -27.89 -8.80 7.46
C ALA A 238 -29.18 -9.10 8.26
N TRP A 239 -29.38 -8.32 9.31
CA TRP A 239 -30.59 -8.37 10.15
C TRP A 239 -31.20 -6.99 10.27
N LYS A 240 -32.53 -6.92 10.15
CA LYS A 240 -33.29 -5.68 10.23
C LYS A 240 -34.55 -5.87 11.06
N LYS A 241 -34.74 -5.01 12.09
CA LYS A 241 -35.95 -4.98 12.89
C LYS A 241 -36.22 -3.57 13.41
N GLY A 242 -37.37 -3.02 13.00
CA GLY A 242 -37.71 -1.63 13.32
C GLY A 242 -36.65 -0.67 12.81
N PRO A 243 -36.16 0.27 13.65
CA PRO A 243 -35.14 1.25 13.25
C PRO A 243 -33.71 0.69 13.22
N TRP A 244 -33.48 -0.54 13.67
CA TRP A 244 -32.16 -1.13 13.81
C TRP A 244 -31.79 -2.04 12.65
N ASN A 245 -30.54 -1.93 12.21
CA ASN A 245 -29.94 -2.86 11.26
C ASN A 245 -28.58 -3.34 11.79
N LEU A 246 -28.27 -4.61 11.56
CA LEU A 246 -27.01 -5.25 11.89
C LEU A 246 -26.47 -5.96 10.65
N GLY A 247 -25.16 -5.86 10.40
CA GLY A 247 -24.48 -6.55 9.32
C GLY A 247 -23.22 -7.26 9.83
N ILE A 248 -22.99 -8.48 9.33
CA ILE A 248 -21.79 -9.27 9.62
C ILE A 248 -21.23 -9.78 8.30
N VAL A 249 -19.93 -9.64 8.10
CA VAL A 249 -19.25 -10.12 6.88
C VAL A 249 -17.97 -10.86 7.30
N LEU A 250 -17.85 -12.11 6.90
CA LEU A 250 -16.63 -12.91 7.02
C LEU A 250 -15.96 -12.98 5.66
N THR A 251 -14.69 -12.55 5.58
CA THR A 251 -13.88 -12.62 4.37
C THR A 251 -12.82 -13.70 4.55
N ALA A 252 -12.78 -14.66 3.63
CA ALA A 252 -11.77 -15.70 3.62
C ALA A 252 -10.40 -15.16 3.18
N PRO A 253 -9.28 -15.80 3.55
CA PRO A 253 -7.99 -15.52 2.97
C PRO A 253 -8.03 -15.64 1.45
N ALA A 254 -7.25 -14.80 0.77
CA ALA A 254 -7.19 -14.87 -0.70
C ALA A 254 -6.39 -16.09 -1.15
N MET A 255 -6.91 -16.80 -2.14
CA MET A 255 -6.26 -17.94 -2.79
C MET A 255 -5.52 -17.48 -4.04
N LYS A 256 -4.26 -17.89 -4.19
CA LYS A 256 -3.44 -17.57 -5.36
C LYS A 256 -3.86 -18.44 -6.54
N MET A 257 -4.29 -17.82 -7.63
CA MET A 257 -4.58 -18.46 -8.91
C MET A 257 -3.37 -18.39 -9.84
N TYR A 258 -2.73 -17.23 -9.91
CA TYR A 258 -1.56 -16.98 -10.73
C TYR A 258 -0.62 -16.01 -10.04
N SER A 259 0.67 -16.16 -10.27
CA SER A 259 1.67 -15.13 -9.96
C SER A 259 2.85 -15.23 -10.93
N GLY A 260 3.44 -14.08 -11.24
CA GLY A 260 4.63 -13.98 -12.07
C GLY A 260 5.39 -12.71 -11.73
N GLY A 261 6.65 -12.65 -12.10
CA GLY A 261 7.45 -11.46 -11.90
C GLY A 261 8.89 -11.61 -12.33
N ASP A 262 9.58 -10.50 -12.31
CA ASP A 262 11.00 -10.36 -12.57
C ASP A 262 11.64 -9.44 -11.53
N MET A 263 12.93 -9.63 -11.30
CA MET A 263 13.74 -8.82 -10.39
C MET A 263 15.13 -8.60 -10.97
N ILE A 264 15.60 -7.37 -10.91
CA ILE A 264 17.00 -7.00 -11.18
C ILE A 264 17.54 -6.41 -9.89
N ALA A 265 18.72 -6.85 -9.49
CA ALA A 265 19.47 -6.25 -8.40
C ALA A 265 20.94 -6.10 -8.80
N GLN A 266 21.50 -4.95 -8.49
CA GLN A 266 22.89 -4.64 -8.78
C GLN A 266 23.51 -3.88 -7.62
N ILE A 267 24.75 -4.20 -7.30
CA ILE A 267 25.61 -3.45 -6.37
C ILE A 267 26.93 -3.22 -7.07
N GLU A 268 27.37 -1.98 -7.08
CA GLU A 268 28.66 -1.57 -7.60
C GLU A 268 29.40 -0.74 -6.57
N LEU A 269 30.61 -1.14 -6.27
CA LEU A 269 31.53 -0.42 -5.38
C LEU A 269 32.79 -0.13 -6.18
N THR A 270 33.17 1.13 -6.30
CA THR A 270 34.36 1.53 -7.05
C THR A 270 35.37 2.19 -6.13
N ASN A 271 36.61 1.70 -6.18
CA ASN A 271 37.72 2.22 -5.40
C ASN A 271 37.48 2.24 -3.87
N ILE A 272 36.62 1.38 -3.34
CA ILE A 272 36.36 1.26 -1.90
C ILE A 272 37.54 0.56 -1.22
N ARG A 273 37.94 1.07 -0.07
CA ARG A 273 38.90 0.43 0.81
C ARG A 273 38.19 -0.43 1.85
N PRO A 274 38.30 -1.76 1.78
CA PRO A 274 37.78 -2.63 2.83
C PRO A 274 38.47 -2.39 4.15
N VAL A 275 37.76 -2.53 5.27
CA VAL A 275 38.26 -2.23 6.63
C VAL A 275 39.58 -2.93 6.97
N ASP A 276 39.83 -4.13 6.44
CA ASP A 276 41.02 -4.93 6.69
C ASP A 276 42.01 -4.98 5.52
N SER A 277 41.92 -4.04 4.57
CA SER A 277 42.79 -4.03 3.38
C SER A 277 43.55 -2.72 3.26
N LEU A 278 44.83 -2.81 2.89
CA LEU A 278 45.61 -1.63 2.51
C LEU A 278 45.32 -1.14 1.09
N ASN A 279 44.70 -1.99 0.26
CA ASN A 279 44.47 -1.71 -1.15
C ASN A 279 43.01 -1.38 -1.41
N ARG A 280 42.75 -0.39 -2.24
CA ARG A 280 41.44 -0.08 -2.79
C ARG A 280 41.01 -1.14 -3.77
N ARG A 281 39.73 -1.45 -3.81
CA ARG A 281 39.14 -2.47 -4.69
C ARG A 281 37.79 -2.01 -5.24
N SER A 282 37.47 -2.54 -6.40
CA SER A 282 36.13 -2.41 -6.98
C SER A 282 35.44 -3.78 -6.92
N TYR A 283 34.13 -3.75 -6.63
CA TYR A 283 33.28 -4.94 -6.56
C TYR A 283 32.04 -4.72 -7.41
N PHE A 284 31.61 -5.77 -8.05
CA PHE A 284 30.38 -5.78 -8.82
C PHE A 284 29.59 -7.06 -8.50
N ALA A 285 28.32 -6.88 -8.13
CA ALA A 285 27.39 -7.98 -7.95
C ALA A 285 26.08 -7.65 -8.66
N SER A 286 25.57 -8.60 -9.44
CA SER A 286 24.34 -8.43 -10.21
C SER A 286 23.58 -9.74 -10.30
N ALA A 287 22.26 -9.65 -10.28
CA ALA A 287 21.37 -10.76 -10.57
C ALA A 287 20.18 -10.27 -11.39
N TYR A 288 19.82 -11.04 -12.42
CA TYR A 288 18.56 -10.89 -13.14
C TYR A 288 17.77 -12.19 -12.99
N LEU A 289 16.61 -12.07 -12.34
CA LEU A 289 15.76 -13.19 -11.98
C LEU A 289 14.46 -13.08 -12.75
N GLU A 290 14.22 -14.06 -13.62
CA GLU A 290 13.02 -14.16 -14.44
C GLU A 290 12.07 -15.24 -13.93
N LYS A 291 10.81 -15.15 -14.35
CA LYS A 291 9.79 -16.18 -14.11
C LYS A 291 9.60 -16.51 -12.63
N LEU A 292 9.81 -15.51 -11.79
CA LEU A 292 9.55 -15.61 -10.37
C LEU A 292 8.10 -16.04 -10.12
N LYS A 293 7.86 -16.78 -9.03
CA LYS A 293 6.52 -17.18 -8.57
C LYS A 293 6.22 -16.55 -7.20
N PRO A 294 6.08 -15.23 -7.14
CA PRO A 294 5.92 -14.54 -5.88
C PRO A 294 4.63 -14.96 -5.16
N LYS A 295 4.62 -14.78 -3.82
CA LYS A 295 3.46 -15.04 -2.98
C LYS A 295 2.92 -13.71 -2.48
N PHE A 296 1.60 -13.61 -2.44
CA PHE A 296 0.90 -12.51 -1.80
C PHE A 296 -0.27 -13.06 -0.99
N LYS A 297 -0.47 -12.56 0.24
CA LYS A 297 -1.50 -13.07 1.15
C LYS A 297 -2.39 -11.93 1.63
N TYR A 298 -3.70 -12.18 1.65
CA TYR A 298 -4.67 -11.41 2.43
C TYR A 298 -5.13 -12.23 3.63
N PRO A 299 -5.28 -11.61 4.82
CA PRO A 299 -5.75 -12.32 6.00
C PRO A 299 -7.23 -12.64 5.93
N VAL A 300 -7.69 -13.51 6.82
CA VAL A 300 -9.10 -13.58 7.19
C VAL A 300 -9.51 -12.25 7.81
N SER A 301 -10.72 -11.78 7.53
CA SER A 301 -11.27 -10.61 8.21
C SER A 301 -12.73 -10.80 8.60
N LEU A 302 -13.13 -10.14 9.70
CA LEU A 302 -14.49 -10.11 10.20
C LEU A 302 -14.93 -8.65 10.33
N SER A 303 -15.96 -8.28 9.57
CA SER A 303 -16.57 -6.94 9.65
C SER A 303 -17.93 -7.02 10.32
N VAL A 304 -18.20 -6.06 11.20
CA VAL A 304 -19.49 -5.92 11.88
C VAL A 304 -19.92 -4.46 11.74
N GLY A 305 -21.20 -4.24 11.41
CA GLY A 305 -21.78 -2.92 11.32
C GLY A 305 -23.14 -2.87 11.98
N VAL A 306 -23.47 -1.74 12.58
CA VAL A 306 -24.76 -1.44 13.17
C VAL A 306 -25.24 -0.08 12.66
N SER A 307 -26.51 0.06 12.40
CA SER A 307 -27.12 1.37 12.13
C SER A 307 -28.47 1.50 12.79
N ARG A 308 -28.82 2.74 13.09
CA ARG A 308 -30.14 3.12 13.60
C ARG A 308 -30.68 4.27 12.81
N SER A 309 -31.90 4.09 12.32
CA SER A 309 -32.65 5.15 11.64
C SER A 309 -33.51 5.90 12.66
N PHE A 310 -33.42 7.19 12.64
CA PHE A 310 -34.34 8.14 13.25
C PHE A 310 -35.13 8.75 12.09
N ASP A 311 -36.07 9.65 12.33
CA ASP A 311 -36.93 10.18 11.26
C ASP A 311 -36.12 10.60 10.01
N ASP A 312 -35.30 11.63 10.13
CA ASP A 312 -34.49 12.17 9.03
C ASP A 312 -32.99 11.87 9.17
N LEU A 313 -32.59 11.13 10.19
CA LEU A 313 -31.19 10.86 10.50
C LEU A 313 -30.91 9.37 10.57
N VAL A 314 -29.85 8.91 9.88
CA VAL A 314 -29.32 7.55 10.02
C VAL A 314 -27.91 7.65 10.62
N LEU A 315 -27.71 7.02 11.75
CA LEU A 315 -26.39 6.87 12.36
C LEU A 315 -25.87 5.46 12.12
N SER A 316 -24.62 5.33 11.75
CA SER A 316 -23.98 4.04 11.51
C SER A 316 -22.62 3.97 12.16
N ALA A 317 -22.26 2.77 12.63
CA ALA A 317 -20.94 2.43 13.13
C ALA A 317 -20.52 1.08 12.58
N GLY A 318 -19.24 0.92 12.29
CA GLY A 318 -18.67 -0.31 11.76
C GLY A 318 -17.26 -0.56 12.28
N GLY A 319 -16.86 -1.82 12.24
CA GLY A 319 -15.50 -2.22 12.54
C GLY A 319 -15.11 -3.47 11.76
N THR A 320 -13.86 -3.53 11.34
CA THR A 320 -13.29 -4.68 10.65
C THR A 320 -12.03 -5.14 11.37
N PHE A 321 -12.05 -6.37 11.88
CA PHE A 321 -10.87 -7.07 12.38
C PHE A 321 -10.19 -7.79 11.23
N TYR A 322 -8.87 -7.62 11.10
CA TYR A 322 -7.99 -8.34 10.18
C TYR A 322 -7.07 -9.23 10.99
N GLY A 323 -7.00 -10.52 10.63
CA GLY A 323 -6.13 -11.50 11.27
C GLY A 323 -4.65 -11.23 10.96
N ASN A 324 -3.75 -11.88 11.70
CA ASN A 324 -2.32 -11.84 11.40
C ASN A 324 -1.99 -12.68 10.16
N ILE A 325 -0.86 -12.36 9.56
CA ILE A 325 -0.18 -13.21 8.58
C ILE A 325 1.23 -13.43 9.10
N ASP A 326 1.51 -14.68 9.50
CA ASP A 326 2.84 -15.07 9.93
C ASP A 326 3.84 -14.83 8.81
N ARG A 327 5.08 -14.63 9.20
CA ARG A 327 6.20 -14.41 8.31
C ARG A 327 6.23 -15.41 7.14
N TYR A 328 6.41 -14.91 5.93
CA TYR A 328 6.53 -15.72 4.73
C TYR A 328 7.45 -15.08 3.70
N VAL A 329 7.99 -15.91 2.81
CA VAL A 329 8.78 -15.48 1.66
C VAL A 329 7.83 -15.03 0.55
N VAL A 330 7.94 -13.76 0.15
CA VAL A 330 7.23 -13.18 -1.00
C VAL A 330 7.90 -13.58 -2.29
N VAL A 331 9.22 -13.37 -2.38
CA VAL A 331 10.07 -13.72 -3.52
C VAL A 331 11.19 -14.63 -3.05
N ASP A 332 11.27 -15.79 -3.66
CA ASP A 332 12.39 -16.73 -3.50
C ASP A 332 13.25 -16.65 -4.77
N PRO A 333 14.46 -16.08 -4.69
CA PRO A 333 15.31 -15.90 -5.85
C PRO A 333 16.09 -17.15 -6.25
N GLY A 334 16.04 -18.23 -5.45
CA GLY A 334 16.81 -19.44 -5.68
C GLY A 334 18.31 -19.28 -5.38
N ASN A 335 19.10 -20.25 -5.83
CA ASN A 335 20.53 -20.38 -5.51
C ASN A 335 21.45 -19.93 -6.67
N THR A 336 21.14 -18.84 -7.33
CA THR A 336 22.02 -18.25 -8.35
C THR A 336 23.15 -17.45 -7.69
N SER A 337 24.33 -17.40 -8.33
CA SER A 337 25.42 -16.54 -7.85
C SER A 337 25.06 -15.06 -8.05
N PHE A 338 25.25 -14.25 -7.03
CA PHE A 338 25.03 -12.79 -7.07
C PHE A 338 26.33 -12.04 -7.35
N LEU A 339 27.46 -12.44 -6.76
CA LEU A 339 28.76 -11.81 -7.02
C LEU A 339 29.31 -12.27 -8.37
N GLN A 340 29.83 -11.31 -9.15
CA GLN A 340 30.36 -11.54 -10.50
C GLN A 340 31.81 -11.06 -10.62
N PRO A 341 32.75 -11.84 -11.17
CA PRO A 341 32.61 -13.26 -11.49
C PRO A 341 32.60 -14.13 -10.23
N PRO A 342 31.81 -15.20 -10.18
CA PRO A 342 31.78 -16.11 -9.05
C PRO A 342 33.08 -16.93 -9.01
N THR A 343 33.69 -17.02 -7.82
CA THR A 343 34.82 -17.92 -7.56
C THR A 343 34.47 -18.82 -6.37
N GLU A 344 35.19 -19.92 -6.18
CA GLU A 344 34.93 -20.84 -5.08
C GLU A 344 34.95 -20.14 -3.71
N ASP A 345 35.81 -19.13 -3.55
CA ASP A 345 35.98 -18.40 -2.29
C ASP A 345 34.95 -17.28 -2.07
N ASN A 346 34.25 -16.83 -3.12
CA ASN A 346 33.38 -15.65 -3.06
C ASN A 346 31.99 -15.86 -3.64
N ILE A 347 31.48 -17.08 -3.68
CA ILE A 347 30.12 -17.38 -4.09
C ILE A 347 29.15 -16.80 -3.05
N ILE A 348 28.31 -15.85 -3.49
CA ILE A 348 27.21 -15.30 -2.72
C ILE A 348 25.93 -15.71 -3.41
N PHE A 349 25.11 -16.52 -2.74
CA PHE A 349 23.83 -16.96 -3.28
C PHE A 349 22.79 -15.87 -3.19
N THR A 350 22.01 -15.67 -4.26
CA THR A 350 20.92 -14.68 -4.35
C THR A 350 19.89 -14.86 -3.23
N GLN A 351 19.60 -16.09 -2.83
CA GLN A 351 18.69 -16.41 -1.73
C GLN A 351 19.06 -15.73 -0.41
N ARG A 352 20.35 -15.52 -0.13
CA ARG A 352 20.82 -14.87 1.09
C ARG A 352 20.54 -13.37 1.12
N PHE A 353 20.50 -12.71 -0.05
CA PHE A 353 20.48 -11.25 -0.16
C PHE A 353 19.22 -10.71 -0.85
N LEU A 354 18.62 -11.50 -1.75
CA LEU A 354 17.51 -11.07 -2.59
C LEU A 354 16.17 -11.72 -2.20
N GLU A 355 16.15 -12.53 -1.15
CA GLU A 355 14.91 -13.09 -0.62
C GLU A 355 14.04 -11.99 0.00
N VAL A 356 12.79 -11.87 -0.48
CA VAL A 356 11.86 -10.85 -0.01
C VAL A 356 10.90 -11.46 1.00
N TRP A 357 10.81 -10.84 2.17
CA TRP A 357 9.99 -11.30 3.28
C TRP A 357 8.81 -10.36 3.56
N ALA A 358 7.70 -10.92 4.05
CA ALA A 358 6.57 -10.17 4.56
C ALA A 358 5.93 -10.83 5.77
N SER A 359 5.32 -10.02 6.62
CA SER A 359 4.42 -10.40 7.72
C SER A 359 3.42 -9.28 7.93
N ASN A 360 2.23 -9.58 8.47
CA ASN A 360 1.23 -8.58 8.76
C ASN A 360 0.71 -8.80 10.18
N ARG A 361 0.72 -7.74 11.00
CA ARG A 361 0.11 -7.76 12.33
C ARG A 361 -1.42 -7.75 12.25
N PRO A 362 -2.13 -8.31 13.25
CA PRO A 362 -3.56 -8.16 13.34
C PRO A 362 -3.91 -6.71 13.70
N LEU A 363 -5.06 -6.23 13.23
CA LEU A 363 -5.54 -4.89 13.52
C LEU A 363 -7.06 -4.80 13.45
N VAL A 364 -7.61 -3.71 14.00
CA VAL A 364 -9.03 -3.36 13.90
C VAL A 364 -9.15 -1.95 13.34
N ASN A 365 -9.81 -1.83 12.18
CA ASN A 365 -10.27 -0.54 11.67
C ASN A 365 -11.70 -0.27 12.10
N THR A 366 -12.00 0.97 12.42
CA THR A 366 -13.33 1.40 12.88
C THR A 366 -13.84 2.58 12.06
N SER A 367 -15.15 2.70 11.95
CA SER A 367 -15.82 3.79 11.25
C SER A 367 -17.11 4.20 11.95
N ILE A 368 -17.42 5.48 11.86
CA ILE A 368 -18.71 6.05 12.28
C ILE A 368 -19.19 7.01 11.21
N SER A 369 -20.50 7.11 11.03
CA SER A 369 -21.06 8.03 10.05
C SER A 369 -22.49 8.44 10.39
N ALA A 370 -22.88 9.55 9.77
CA ALA A 370 -24.22 10.10 9.83
C ALA A 370 -24.69 10.48 8.43
N GLU A 371 -25.93 10.20 8.14
CA GLU A 371 -26.67 10.70 6.98
C GLU A 371 -27.92 11.43 7.48
N TRP A 372 -28.04 12.70 7.09
CA TRP A 372 -29.17 13.55 7.44
C TRP A 372 -29.94 13.94 6.18
N MET A 373 -31.19 13.53 6.10
CA MET A 373 -32.13 13.86 5.02
C MET A 373 -32.73 15.26 5.28
N LEU A 374 -32.21 16.28 4.58
CA LEU A 374 -32.75 17.65 4.67
C LEU A 374 -34.14 17.76 4.05
N ASN A 375 -34.37 16.99 2.99
CA ASN A 375 -35.64 16.86 2.29
C ASN A 375 -35.57 15.58 1.40
N PRO A 376 -36.67 15.16 0.74
CA PRO A 376 -36.68 13.94 -0.10
C PRO A 376 -35.67 13.93 -1.25
N ARG A 377 -35.18 15.11 -1.66
CA ARG A 377 -34.20 15.24 -2.76
C ARG A 377 -32.75 15.39 -2.29
N THR A 378 -32.51 15.82 -1.05
CA THR A 378 -31.17 16.20 -0.61
C THR A 378 -30.83 15.54 0.73
N SER A 379 -29.71 14.86 0.82
CA SER A 379 -29.14 14.43 2.09
C SER A 379 -27.69 14.90 2.24
N LEU A 380 -27.30 15.22 3.47
CA LEU A 380 -25.91 15.48 3.88
C LEU A 380 -25.35 14.24 4.52
N MET A 381 -24.08 14.00 4.29
CA MET A 381 -23.37 12.82 4.80
C MET A 381 -22.03 13.23 5.35
N GLY A 382 -21.63 12.54 6.42
CA GLY A 382 -20.29 12.68 6.98
C GLY A 382 -19.88 11.41 7.70
N GLY A 383 -18.57 11.20 7.79
CA GLY A 383 -18.03 10.03 8.47
C GLY A 383 -16.57 10.16 8.81
N LEU A 384 -16.17 9.36 9.79
CA LEU A 384 -14.80 9.21 10.26
C LEU A 384 -14.40 7.75 10.20
N ARG A 385 -13.15 7.46 9.84
CA ARG A 385 -12.62 6.10 9.92
C ARG A 385 -11.14 6.08 10.24
N THR A 386 -10.74 4.99 10.84
CA THR A 386 -9.32 4.63 10.97
C THR A 386 -8.90 3.77 9.80
N ASP A 387 -7.64 3.88 9.42
CA ASP A 387 -6.97 3.01 8.48
C ASP A 387 -5.56 2.74 9.03
N LEU A 388 -5.50 1.76 9.93
CA LEU A 388 -4.28 1.42 10.64
C LEU A 388 -3.37 0.61 9.70
N HIS A 389 -2.05 0.81 9.82
CA HIS A 389 -1.09 0.04 9.06
C HIS A 389 -0.95 -1.38 9.61
N TYR A 390 -0.86 -2.38 8.74
CA TYR A 390 -0.61 -3.77 9.12
C TYR A 390 0.88 -4.17 9.07
N ALA A 391 1.74 -3.22 8.75
CA ALA A 391 3.16 -3.50 8.62
C ALA A 391 3.76 -3.97 9.95
N GLU A 392 4.52 -5.05 9.90
CA GLU A 392 5.31 -5.59 10.98
C GLU A 392 6.77 -5.68 10.53
N PHE A 393 7.69 -5.22 11.40
CA PHE A 393 9.12 -5.42 11.15
C PHE A 393 9.52 -6.81 11.59
N ILE A 394 10.25 -7.48 10.71
CA ILE A 394 10.87 -8.77 11.03
C ILE A 394 12.29 -8.46 11.50
N GLU A 395 12.54 -8.59 12.79
CA GLU A 395 13.87 -8.47 13.38
C GLU A 395 14.21 -9.72 14.22
N PRO A 396 15.40 -10.30 14.08
CA PRO A 396 16.40 -9.99 13.07
C PRO A 396 15.95 -10.42 11.69
N VAL A 397 16.18 -9.58 10.68
CA VAL A 397 15.98 -10.00 9.29
C VAL A 397 17.02 -11.08 9.00
N PRO A 398 16.64 -12.31 8.59
CA PRO A 398 17.60 -13.20 7.99
C PRO A 398 18.19 -12.51 6.76
N LEU A 399 19.34 -12.93 6.31
CA LEU A 399 19.91 -12.40 5.08
C LEU A 399 18.82 -12.33 4.01
N GLY A 400 18.50 -11.12 3.52
CA GLY A 400 17.35 -10.84 2.67
C GLY A 400 16.80 -9.45 2.97
N PHE A 401 15.73 -9.04 2.33
CA PHE A 401 15.13 -7.74 2.56
C PHE A 401 13.60 -7.78 2.67
N GLN A 402 13.04 -6.74 3.23
CA GLN A 402 11.60 -6.48 3.26
C GLN A 402 11.30 -5.34 2.31
N LEU A 403 10.20 -5.47 1.55
CA LEU A 403 9.70 -4.35 0.77
C LEU A 403 9.37 -3.17 1.70
N PRO A 404 9.62 -1.95 1.25
CA PRO A 404 9.35 -0.75 2.02
C PRO A 404 7.91 -0.69 2.53
N LYS A 405 7.69 -0.19 3.74
CA LYS A 405 6.39 -0.20 4.43
C LYS A 405 5.99 1.20 4.89
N LYS A 406 4.77 1.60 4.60
CA LYS A 406 4.15 2.79 5.18
C LYS A 406 3.69 2.45 6.61
N ILE A 407 4.44 2.83 7.62
CA ILE A 407 4.21 2.44 9.02
C ILE A 407 3.47 3.50 9.84
N TRP A 408 2.74 4.38 9.21
CA TRP A 408 1.90 5.35 9.90
C TRP A 408 0.44 4.98 9.81
N ASN A 409 -0.31 5.18 10.90
CA ASN A 409 -1.76 5.06 10.89
C ASN A 409 -2.37 6.24 10.15
N ARG A 410 -3.44 6.01 9.39
CA ARG A 410 -4.22 7.05 8.72
C ARG A 410 -5.58 7.21 9.38
N TYR A 411 -6.06 8.45 9.40
CA TYR A 411 -7.39 8.83 9.82
C TYR A 411 -8.05 9.59 8.68
N HIS A 412 -9.29 9.24 8.36
CA HIS A 412 -10.02 9.84 7.25
C HIS A 412 -11.29 10.51 7.74
N PHE A 413 -11.53 11.71 7.22
CA PHE A 413 -12.69 12.52 7.48
C PHE A 413 -13.42 12.75 6.16
N ASN A 414 -14.68 12.34 6.08
CA ASN A 414 -15.49 12.47 4.87
C ASN A 414 -16.66 13.41 5.11
N ALA A 415 -16.98 14.24 4.13
CA ALA A 415 -18.18 15.07 4.12
C ALA A 415 -18.69 15.23 2.69
N GLY A 416 -20.02 15.27 2.53
CA GLY A 416 -20.62 15.45 1.22
C GLY A 416 -22.12 15.50 1.24
N ALA A 417 -22.68 15.54 0.03
CA ALA A 417 -24.13 15.61 -0.19
C ALA A 417 -24.57 14.67 -1.32
N SER A 418 -25.79 14.19 -1.24
CA SER A 418 -26.47 13.53 -2.36
C SER A 418 -27.69 14.31 -2.82
N LEU A 419 -27.88 14.35 -4.13
CA LEU A 419 -29.00 14.97 -4.81
C LEU A 419 -29.79 13.91 -5.57
N ASN A 420 -31.04 13.65 -5.16
CA ASN A 420 -31.91 12.67 -5.75
C ASN A 420 -32.77 13.31 -6.87
N GLY A 421 -32.59 12.84 -8.09
CA GLY A 421 -33.52 13.08 -9.20
C GLY A 421 -34.57 11.99 -9.31
N ALA A 422 -35.41 12.05 -10.36
CA ALA A 422 -36.47 11.07 -10.59
C ALA A 422 -35.92 9.65 -10.81
N ARG A 423 -34.85 9.47 -11.60
CA ARG A 423 -34.21 8.18 -11.89
C ARG A 423 -32.70 8.17 -11.62
N SER A 424 -32.20 9.19 -10.95
CA SER A 424 -30.77 9.33 -10.74
C SER A 424 -30.47 9.89 -9.38
N ARG A 425 -29.26 9.66 -8.92
CA ARG A 425 -28.69 10.28 -7.73
C ARG A 425 -27.29 10.75 -8.05
N TRP A 426 -27.00 12.01 -7.78
CA TRP A 426 -25.68 12.58 -7.81
C TRP A 426 -25.12 12.67 -6.40
N ILE A 427 -23.83 12.40 -6.25
CA ILE A 427 -23.16 12.44 -4.97
C ILE A 427 -21.86 13.21 -5.15
N PHE A 428 -21.65 14.18 -4.29
CA PHE A 428 -20.46 15.04 -4.26
C PHE A 428 -19.90 15.08 -2.85
N GLY A 429 -18.60 15.00 -2.74
CA GLY A 429 -17.97 15.08 -1.44
C GLY A 429 -16.47 15.22 -1.48
N VAL A 430 -15.89 15.31 -0.30
CA VAL A 430 -14.47 15.44 -0.06
C VAL A 430 -14.05 14.51 1.08
N GLN A 431 -12.89 13.90 0.93
CA GLN A 431 -12.19 13.17 1.98
C GLN A 431 -10.89 13.90 2.30
N TYR A 432 -10.66 14.15 3.59
CA TYR A 432 -9.37 14.53 4.13
C TYR A 432 -8.74 13.33 4.83
N SER A 433 -7.46 13.10 4.58
CA SER A 433 -6.69 11.99 5.17
C SER A 433 -5.48 12.55 5.90
N HIS A 434 -5.25 12.10 7.13
CA HIS A 434 -4.09 12.48 7.94
C HIS A 434 -3.40 11.26 8.50
N GLY A 435 -2.06 11.22 8.42
CA GLY A 435 -1.23 10.18 9.00
C GLY A 435 0.09 10.75 9.50
N GLN A 436 0.60 10.18 10.60
CA GLN A 436 1.88 10.57 11.21
C GLN A 436 2.54 9.36 11.87
N ALA A 437 3.87 9.34 11.85
CA ALA A 437 4.70 8.50 12.69
C ALA A 437 5.97 9.27 13.09
N ASP A 438 6.40 9.13 14.36
CA ASP A 438 7.53 9.89 14.91
C ASP A 438 8.82 9.05 15.02
N ASP A 439 8.72 7.75 14.78
CA ASP A 439 9.84 6.79 14.87
C ASP A 439 10.19 6.17 13.50
N TYR A 440 9.89 6.89 12.43
CA TYR A 440 10.16 6.43 11.07
C TYR A 440 11.66 6.45 10.80
N ARG A 441 12.24 5.30 10.45
CA ARG A 441 13.66 5.17 10.19
C ARG A 441 14.03 5.69 8.81
N GLN A 442 15.12 6.46 8.72
CA GLN A 442 15.68 6.90 7.45
C GLN A 442 15.97 5.71 6.52
N PRO A 443 15.63 5.76 5.23
CA PRO A 443 16.03 4.74 4.27
C PRO A 443 17.56 4.72 4.09
N TYR A 444 18.17 5.89 3.97
CA TYR A 444 19.59 6.14 3.90
C TYR A 444 19.93 7.41 4.68
N SER A 445 21.22 7.62 4.98
CA SER A 445 21.70 8.88 5.57
C SER A 445 22.90 9.38 4.79
N PHE A 446 22.89 10.69 4.50
CA PHE A 446 24.03 11.37 3.88
C PHE A 446 24.93 12.07 4.91
N ASP A 447 24.53 12.04 6.21
CA ASP A 447 25.31 12.66 7.29
C ASP A 447 26.37 11.71 7.81
N GLY A 448 27.60 12.20 7.96
CA GLY A 448 28.70 11.39 8.48
C GLY A 448 28.97 10.15 7.60
N ALA A 449 28.79 10.28 6.29
CA ALA A 449 29.13 9.23 5.36
C ALA A 449 30.58 8.83 5.49
N SER A 450 30.87 7.54 5.40
CA SER A 450 32.22 7.01 5.52
C SER A 450 32.45 5.86 4.54
N GLU A 451 33.68 5.66 4.15
CA GLU A 451 34.08 4.56 3.28
C GLU A 451 33.82 3.19 3.93
N SER A 452 34.04 3.08 5.24
CA SER A 452 33.78 1.86 6.02
C SER A 452 32.29 1.47 6.07
N ASN A 453 31.39 2.43 5.84
CA ASN A 453 29.94 2.21 5.75
C ASN A 453 29.43 2.43 4.32
N LEU A 454 30.25 2.15 3.31
CA LEU A 454 29.89 2.20 1.88
C LEU A 454 29.31 3.56 1.47
N LEU A 455 29.94 4.62 1.90
CA LEU A 455 29.57 6.01 1.66
C LEU A 455 28.17 6.37 2.19
N GLN A 456 27.71 5.71 3.23
CA GLN A 456 26.50 6.05 3.98
C GLN A 456 26.85 6.50 5.38
N GLY A 457 25.98 7.30 5.98
CA GLY A 457 26.01 7.61 7.39
C GLY A 457 25.13 6.69 8.23
N GLU A 458 25.15 6.90 9.53
CA GLU A 458 24.24 6.21 10.44
C GLU A 458 22.79 6.71 10.26
N ARG A 459 21.85 5.77 10.19
CA ARG A 459 20.43 6.08 10.00
C ARG A 459 19.77 6.40 11.31
N SER A 460 19.19 7.56 11.39
CA SER A 460 18.38 8.01 12.51
C SER A 460 16.89 7.74 12.28
N LYS A 461 16.08 7.97 13.32
CA LYS A 461 14.62 8.01 13.25
C LYS A 461 14.16 9.45 13.22
N GLY A 462 13.04 9.70 12.56
CA GLY A 462 12.44 11.02 12.46
C GLY A 462 10.94 10.96 12.27
N SER A 463 10.31 12.14 12.21
CA SER A 463 8.87 12.27 12.03
C SER A 463 8.50 12.32 10.55
N ILE A 464 7.55 11.47 10.16
CA ILE A 464 6.93 11.48 8.83
C ILE A 464 5.46 11.88 8.95
N ARG A 465 4.98 12.71 8.03
CA ARG A 465 3.60 13.14 7.91
C ARG A 465 3.07 12.83 6.52
N ALA A 466 1.83 12.34 6.46
CA ALA A 466 1.14 12.03 5.22
C ALA A 466 -0.26 12.63 5.25
N ASN A 467 -0.52 13.61 4.40
CA ASN A 467 -1.81 14.28 4.30
C ASN A 467 -2.35 14.09 2.87
N GLY A 468 -3.67 13.91 2.77
CA GLY A 468 -4.32 13.78 1.47
C GLY A 468 -5.68 14.48 1.44
N VAL A 469 -6.04 14.99 0.28
CA VAL A 469 -7.38 15.52 0.00
C VAL A 469 -7.88 14.87 -1.29
N THR A 470 -9.05 14.24 -1.21
CA THR A 470 -9.65 13.52 -2.35
C THR A 470 -11.06 14.01 -2.62
N GLY A 471 -11.33 14.41 -3.86
CA GLY A 471 -12.68 14.75 -4.32
C GLY A 471 -13.46 13.49 -4.72
N ILE A 472 -14.72 13.40 -4.37
CA ILE A 472 -15.61 12.27 -4.66
C ILE A 472 -16.77 12.78 -5.50
N VAL A 473 -16.94 12.22 -6.69
CA VAL A 473 -18.10 12.46 -7.56
C VAL A 473 -18.66 11.11 -8.01
N SER A 474 -19.93 10.89 -7.78
CA SER A 474 -20.59 9.64 -8.14
C SER A 474 -21.97 9.87 -8.73
N PHE A 475 -22.37 8.94 -9.57
CA PHE A 475 -23.68 8.93 -10.20
C PHE A 475 -24.29 7.53 -10.04
N LEU A 476 -25.55 7.48 -9.59
CA LEU A 476 -26.36 6.28 -9.48
C LEU A 476 -27.59 6.42 -10.37
N PHE A 477 -27.81 5.45 -11.24
CA PHE A 477 -28.98 5.37 -12.10
C PHE A 477 -29.88 4.22 -11.65
N TYR A 478 -31.19 4.48 -11.49
CA TYR A 478 -32.22 3.49 -11.14
C TYR A 478 -32.91 2.99 -12.38
N VAL A 479 -32.90 1.66 -12.58
CA VAL A 479 -33.45 1.03 -13.80
C VAL A 479 -34.99 0.97 -13.75
N ASN A 480 -35.58 0.75 -12.57
CA ASN A 480 -37.02 0.55 -12.39
C ASN A 480 -37.55 1.38 -11.22
N ARG A 481 -37.44 2.70 -11.26
CA ARG A 481 -38.13 3.54 -10.28
C ARG A 481 -39.56 3.78 -10.74
N PRO A 482 -40.62 3.39 -9.97
CA PRO A 482 -41.96 3.82 -10.26
C PRO A 482 -42.00 5.35 -10.31
N THR A 483 -42.47 5.93 -11.38
CA THR A 483 -42.80 7.36 -11.43
C THR A 483 -44.01 7.55 -10.51
N GLU A 484 -43.80 8.21 -9.36
CA GLU A 484 -44.87 8.73 -8.51
C GLU A 484 -45.64 9.82 -9.26
#